data_c84e77abe6ca2351b68d38a968c9225c
#
_entry.id   c84e77abe6ca2351b68d38a968c9225c
#
_cell.length_a   1.000
_cell.length_b   1.000
_cell.length_c   1.000
_cell.angle_alpha   90.00
_cell.angle_beta   90.00
_cell.angle_gamma   90.00
#
_symmetry.space_group_name_H-M   'P 1'
#
loop_
_entity.id
_entity.type
_entity.pdbx_description
1 polymer ?
#
loop_
_entity_poly.entity_id
_entity_poly.type
_entity_poly.pdbx_seq_one_letter_code
_entity_poly.pdbx_strand_id
1 'polypeptide(L)'
;MGAAESINRVLNTFFNGFGIPGYLEDSIPPGAELPYLTYKPTIPGGWNEEASFHARLWYPSSAGRLPILQTEDKISAALAGGLTVPCEGGAIVLRKGTPWAQPMDNPPEGYLCEYLNFEITQLCE
;
A
#
# COMPACT_ATOMS: atom_id res chain seq x y z
N MET A 1 12.86 -13.11 14.06
CA MET A 1 11.79 -12.61 13.17
C MET A 1 12.08 -13.07 11.75
N GLY A 2 11.11 -13.68 11.10
CA GLY A 2 11.26 -14.13 9.73
C GLY A 2 11.06 -12.99 8.72
N ALA A 3 11.40 -13.25 7.45
CA ALA A 3 11.30 -12.26 6.38
C ALA A 3 9.86 -11.72 6.22
N ALA A 4 8.85 -12.60 6.24
CA ALA A 4 7.47 -12.18 6.07
C ALA A 4 7.02 -11.19 7.14
N GLU A 5 7.33 -11.47 8.41
CA GLU A 5 6.98 -10.58 9.51
C GLU A 5 7.73 -9.24 9.41
N SER A 6 9.02 -9.28 9.08
CA SER A 6 9.84 -8.08 8.92
C SER A 6 9.34 -7.21 7.76
N ILE A 7 9.06 -7.81 6.61
CA ILE A 7 8.53 -7.10 5.44
C ILE A 7 7.17 -6.48 5.77
N ASN A 8 6.29 -7.24 6.42
CA ASN A 8 4.98 -6.71 6.79
C ASN A 8 5.10 -5.50 7.73
N ARG A 9 6.05 -5.55 8.67
CA ARG A 9 6.29 -4.46 9.60
C ARG A 9 6.72 -3.18 8.87
N VAL A 10 7.66 -3.28 7.93
CA VAL A 10 8.14 -2.09 7.22
C VAL A 10 7.08 -1.57 6.24
N LEU A 11 6.27 -2.44 5.65
CA LEU A 11 5.14 -2.00 4.82
C LEU A 11 4.10 -1.26 5.65
N ASN A 12 3.82 -1.73 6.86
CA ASN A 12 2.90 -1.03 7.76
C ASN A 12 3.38 0.37 8.08
N THR A 13 4.67 0.52 8.39
CA THR A 13 5.27 1.84 8.62
C THR A 13 5.15 2.72 7.38
N PHE A 14 5.47 2.17 6.21
CA PHE A 14 5.37 2.92 4.95
C PHE A 14 3.95 3.42 4.71
N PHE A 15 2.95 2.53 4.80
CA PHE A 15 1.57 2.90 4.49
C PHE A 15 0.92 3.81 5.55
N ASN A 16 1.49 3.91 6.74
CA ASN A 16 1.02 4.86 7.75
C ASN A 16 1.71 6.24 7.66
N GLY A 17 2.54 6.45 6.64
CA GLY A 17 3.31 7.69 6.48
C GLY A 17 2.64 8.78 5.66
N PHE A 18 1.37 8.65 5.25
CA PHE A 18 0.73 9.56 4.30
C PHE A 18 -0.43 10.37 4.87
N GLY A 19 -0.52 10.46 6.19
CA GLY A 19 -1.53 11.29 6.85
C GLY A 19 -2.87 10.60 7.08
N ILE A 20 -3.02 9.36 6.67
CA ILE A 20 -4.19 8.52 6.95
C ILE A 20 -3.74 7.17 7.50
N PRO A 21 -4.57 6.49 8.31
CA PRO A 21 -4.20 5.18 8.82
C PRO A 21 -4.07 4.14 7.70
N GLY A 22 -3.10 3.24 7.82
CA GLY A 22 -2.95 2.08 6.93
C GLY A 22 -3.15 0.79 7.70
N TYR A 23 -3.98 -0.11 7.17
CA TYR A 23 -4.29 -1.39 7.79
C TYR A 23 -4.08 -2.54 6.81
N LEU A 24 -3.67 -3.70 7.32
CA LEU A 24 -3.79 -4.94 6.55
C LEU A 24 -5.27 -5.13 6.16
N GLU A 25 -5.52 -5.56 4.94
CA GLU A 25 -6.87 -5.67 4.39
C GLU A 25 -7.78 -6.58 5.24
N ASP A 26 -7.23 -7.60 5.86
CA ASP A 26 -7.97 -8.53 6.70
C ASP A 26 -7.94 -8.19 8.20
N SER A 27 -7.37 -7.05 8.57
CA SER A 27 -7.17 -6.64 9.96
C SER A 27 -7.62 -5.22 10.21
N ILE A 28 -8.71 -4.80 9.57
CA ILE A 28 -9.28 -3.45 9.77
C ILE A 28 -9.97 -3.43 11.14
N PRO A 29 -9.59 -2.51 12.04
CA PRO A 29 -10.23 -2.45 13.36
C PRO A 29 -11.72 -2.14 13.27
N PRO A 30 -12.55 -2.71 14.16
CA PRO A 30 -13.95 -2.30 14.24
C PRO A 30 -14.04 -0.80 14.54
N GLY A 31 -14.94 -0.11 13.84
CA GLY A 31 -15.12 1.33 14.02
C GLY A 31 -14.07 2.20 13.35
N ALA A 32 -13.23 1.64 12.46
CA ALA A 32 -12.28 2.43 11.69
C ALA A 32 -13.03 3.49 10.87
N GLU A 33 -12.58 4.74 10.96
CA GLU A 33 -13.20 5.85 10.27
C GLU A 33 -12.48 6.20 8.98
N LEU A 34 -13.24 6.59 7.95
CA LEU A 34 -12.70 7.09 6.69
C LEU A 34 -12.06 8.48 6.89
N PRO A 35 -11.00 8.82 6.16
CA PRO A 35 -10.31 7.98 5.17
C PRO A 35 -9.29 7.05 5.80
N TYR A 36 -9.04 5.93 5.13
CA TYR A 36 -7.94 5.03 5.49
C TYR A 36 -7.46 4.28 4.25
N LEU A 37 -6.30 3.64 4.40
CA LEU A 37 -5.71 2.81 3.36
C LEU A 37 -5.70 1.37 3.84
N THR A 38 -6.01 0.42 2.95
CA THR A 38 -5.82 -1.00 3.22
C THR A 38 -4.81 -1.56 2.23
N TYR A 39 -4.00 -2.51 2.67
CA TYR A 39 -3.03 -3.15 1.79
C TYR A 39 -3.03 -4.66 2.00
N LYS A 40 -2.76 -5.36 0.92
CA LYS A 40 -2.70 -6.83 0.90
C LYS A 40 -1.35 -7.24 0.33
N PRO A 41 -0.33 -7.41 1.19
CA PRO A 41 1.01 -7.66 0.71
C PRO A 41 1.15 -9.06 0.13
N THR A 42 2.02 -9.19 -0.85
CA THR A 42 2.51 -10.46 -1.35
C THR A 42 4.00 -10.53 -1.03
N ILE A 43 4.43 -11.61 -0.41
CA ILE A 43 5.83 -11.81 -0.06
C ILE A 43 6.47 -12.65 -1.16
N PRO A 44 7.51 -12.12 -1.86
CA PRO A 44 8.14 -12.88 -2.94
C PRO A 44 8.71 -14.23 -2.51
N GLY A 45 9.38 -14.29 -1.35
CA GLY A 45 9.79 -15.55 -0.76
C GLY A 45 11.26 -15.87 -0.81
N GLY A 46 12.06 -15.12 -1.55
CA GLY A 46 13.50 -15.38 -1.64
C GLY A 46 14.29 -14.19 -2.16
N TRP A 47 15.59 -14.31 -2.10
CA TRP A 47 16.52 -13.26 -2.53
C TRP A 47 16.31 -12.88 -4.00
N ASN A 48 16.18 -11.58 -4.23
CA ASN A 48 16.01 -10.99 -5.57
C ASN A 48 14.75 -11.45 -6.31
N GLU A 49 13.78 -12.00 -5.59
CA GLU A 49 12.49 -12.35 -6.19
C GLU A 49 11.53 -11.17 -6.13
N GLU A 50 10.61 -11.13 -7.09
CA GLU A 50 9.66 -10.04 -7.27
C GLU A 50 8.23 -10.55 -7.18
N ALA A 51 7.33 -9.67 -6.73
CA ALA A 51 5.90 -9.95 -6.71
C ALA A 51 5.14 -8.66 -6.88
N SER A 52 3.87 -8.77 -7.24
CA SER A 52 2.94 -7.64 -7.32
C SER A 52 1.95 -7.73 -6.18
N PHE A 53 1.55 -6.59 -5.65
CA PHE A 53 0.47 -6.52 -4.68
C PHE A 53 -0.28 -5.20 -4.84
N HIS A 54 -1.39 -5.06 -4.14
CA HIS A 54 -2.18 -3.83 -4.21
C HIS A 54 -2.50 -3.26 -2.85
N ALA A 55 -2.78 -1.96 -2.84
CA ALA A 55 -3.39 -1.25 -1.73
C ALA A 55 -4.64 -0.56 -2.25
N ARG A 56 -5.51 -0.14 -1.33
CA ARG A 56 -6.73 0.58 -1.65
C ARG A 56 -6.83 1.82 -0.79
N LEU A 57 -7.16 2.93 -1.43
CA LEU A 57 -7.48 4.17 -0.72
C LEU A 57 -9.00 4.26 -0.58
N TRP A 58 -9.47 4.36 0.66
CA TRP A 58 -10.89 4.43 0.98
C TRP A 58 -11.23 5.80 1.53
N TYR A 59 -12.11 6.50 0.85
CA TYR A 59 -12.54 7.84 1.25
C TYR A 59 -14.06 7.92 1.25
N PRO A 60 -14.65 8.85 2.04
CA PRO A 60 -16.08 9.06 1.96
C PRO A 60 -16.45 9.65 0.60
N SER A 61 -17.54 9.17 0.00
CA SER A 61 -18.00 9.68 -1.29
C SER A 61 -18.34 11.16 -1.23
N SER A 62 -18.76 11.65 -0.07
CA SER A 62 -19.08 13.06 0.15
C SER A 62 -17.88 13.99 0.00
N ALA A 63 -16.66 13.49 0.17
CA ALA A 63 -15.44 14.29 0.02
C ALA A 63 -15.03 14.49 -1.44
N GLY A 64 -15.60 13.72 -2.37
CA GLY A 64 -15.23 13.76 -3.77
C GLY A 64 -13.90 13.06 -4.03
N ARG A 65 -13.44 13.10 -5.28
CA ARG A 65 -12.24 12.35 -5.71
C ARG A 65 -10.93 13.08 -5.44
N LEU A 66 -10.96 14.40 -5.31
CA LEU A 66 -9.72 15.17 -5.17
C LEU A 66 -8.83 14.72 -4.00
N PRO A 67 -9.36 14.47 -2.79
CA PRO A 67 -8.52 14.00 -1.68
C PRO A 67 -7.82 12.67 -1.98
N ILE A 68 -8.48 11.77 -2.70
CA ILE A 68 -7.89 10.50 -3.12
C ILE A 68 -6.69 10.75 -4.02
N LEU A 69 -6.86 11.60 -5.04
CA LEU A 69 -5.79 11.91 -5.98
C LEU A 69 -4.60 12.57 -5.30
N GLN A 70 -4.87 13.43 -4.31
CA GLN A 70 -3.81 14.07 -3.53
C GLN A 70 -2.98 13.05 -2.74
N THR A 71 -3.62 12.08 -2.11
CA THR A 71 -2.92 11.02 -1.38
C THR A 71 -2.18 10.09 -2.35
N GLU A 72 -2.82 9.73 -3.45
CA GLU A 72 -2.20 8.94 -4.51
C GLU A 72 -0.92 9.60 -5.02
N ASP A 73 -0.94 10.90 -5.25
CA ASP A 73 0.24 11.65 -5.71
C ASP A 73 1.36 11.65 -4.66
N LYS A 74 1.03 11.74 -3.37
CA LYS A 74 2.03 11.66 -2.29
C LYS A 74 2.73 10.30 -2.29
N ILE A 75 1.97 9.24 -2.45
CA ILE A 75 2.53 7.87 -2.47
C ILE A 75 3.38 7.70 -3.74
N SER A 76 2.87 8.16 -4.89
CA SER A 76 3.61 8.11 -6.14
C SER A 76 4.96 8.84 -6.04
N ALA A 77 4.97 10.01 -5.41
CA ALA A 77 6.19 10.78 -5.22
C ALA A 77 7.20 10.04 -4.33
N ALA A 78 6.72 9.37 -3.29
CA ALA A 78 7.58 8.58 -2.40
C ALA A 78 8.24 7.39 -3.11
N LEU A 79 7.59 6.88 -4.17
CA LEU A 79 8.08 5.73 -4.92
C LEU A 79 8.89 6.10 -6.17
N ALA A 80 9.04 7.39 -6.46
CA ALA A 80 9.70 7.84 -7.69
C ALA A 80 11.09 7.23 -7.84
N GLY A 81 11.30 6.51 -8.96
CA GLY A 81 12.59 5.84 -9.22
C GLY A 81 12.83 4.56 -8.42
N GLY A 82 11.84 4.12 -7.64
CA GLY A 82 11.99 2.98 -6.74
C GLY A 82 12.40 3.40 -5.34
N LEU A 83 11.82 2.79 -4.33
CA LEU A 83 12.11 3.09 -2.92
C LEU A 83 12.70 1.86 -2.25
N THR A 84 13.92 1.98 -1.75
CA THR A 84 14.57 0.94 -0.97
C THR A 84 14.23 1.14 0.51
N VAL A 85 13.61 0.14 1.12
CA VAL A 85 13.23 0.17 2.54
C VAL A 85 13.98 -0.93 3.27
N PRO A 86 14.84 -0.56 4.25
CA PRO A 86 15.54 -1.58 5.03
C PRO A 86 14.57 -2.46 5.83
N CYS A 87 14.89 -3.75 5.88
CA CYS A 87 14.20 -4.69 6.75
C CYS A 87 15.22 -5.63 7.36
N GLU A 88 14.79 -6.51 8.27
CA GLU A 88 15.70 -7.44 8.91
C GLU A 88 16.37 -8.35 7.89
N GLY A 89 17.69 -8.38 7.91
CA GLY A 89 18.48 -9.21 6.99
C GLY A 89 18.68 -8.65 5.60
N GLY A 90 18.23 -7.40 5.34
CA GLY A 90 18.39 -6.80 4.02
C GLY A 90 17.48 -5.62 3.77
N ALA A 91 16.78 -5.66 2.65
CA ALA A 91 15.89 -4.59 2.24
C ALA A 91 14.80 -5.11 1.31
N ILE A 92 13.79 -4.28 1.08
CA ILE A 92 12.86 -4.46 -0.04
C ILE A 92 12.95 -3.22 -0.93
N VAL A 93 12.59 -3.40 -2.20
CA VAL A 93 12.45 -2.27 -3.13
C VAL A 93 11.00 -2.21 -3.57
N LEU A 94 10.39 -1.06 -3.35
CA LEU A 94 9.00 -0.82 -3.76
C LEU A 94 8.99 0.03 -5.02
N ARG A 95 8.16 -0.35 -5.98
CA ARG A 95 7.94 0.40 -7.22
C ARG A 95 6.45 0.47 -7.50
N LYS A 96 6.08 1.44 -8.33
CA LYS A 96 4.71 1.49 -8.86
C LYS A 96 4.52 0.37 -9.86
N GLY A 97 3.37 -0.30 -9.78
CA GLY A 97 2.96 -1.26 -10.80
C GLY A 97 2.38 -0.56 -12.03
N THR A 98 2.05 -1.34 -13.04
CA THR A 98 1.44 -0.84 -14.28
C THR A 98 0.17 -1.64 -14.56
N PRO A 99 -1.03 -1.00 -14.57
CA PRO A 99 -1.24 0.43 -14.29
C PRO A 99 -0.93 0.77 -12.84
N TRP A 100 -0.60 2.04 -12.59
CA TRP A 100 -0.30 2.48 -11.22
C TRP A 100 -1.56 2.54 -10.35
N ALA A 101 -2.60 3.19 -10.86
CA ALA A 101 -3.80 3.46 -10.09
C ALA A 101 -5.03 3.38 -10.98
N GLN A 102 -6.13 2.92 -10.39
CA GLN A 102 -7.40 2.86 -11.08
C GLN A 102 -8.55 2.87 -10.09
N PRO A 103 -9.68 3.54 -10.42
CA PRO A 103 -10.81 3.57 -9.52
C PRO A 103 -11.47 2.20 -9.42
N MET A 104 -12.03 1.91 -8.24
CA MET A 104 -12.86 0.74 -8.05
C MET A 104 -14.22 0.96 -8.72
N ASP A 105 -14.67 0.01 -9.54
CA ASP A 105 -16.00 0.03 -10.07
C ASP A 105 -17.01 -0.37 -8.99
N ASN A 106 -18.12 0.36 -8.92
CA ASN A 106 -19.21 0.06 -7.99
C ASN A 106 -18.74 -0.09 -6.53
N PRO A 107 -18.09 0.94 -5.94
CA PRO A 107 -17.71 0.87 -4.54
C PRO A 107 -18.96 0.79 -3.66
N PRO A 108 -18.82 0.29 -2.42
CA PRO A 108 -19.94 0.28 -1.49
C PRO A 108 -20.54 1.66 -1.30
N GLU A 109 -21.85 1.74 -1.01
CA GLU A 109 -22.52 3.01 -0.80
C GLU A 109 -21.83 3.83 0.27
N GLY A 110 -21.60 5.11 -0.02
CA GLY A 110 -20.92 6.04 0.86
C GLY A 110 -19.41 6.05 0.73
N TYR A 111 -18.84 5.17 -0.11
CA TYR A 111 -17.39 5.03 -0.28
C TYR A 111 -16.96 5.41 -1.69
N LEU A 112 -15.76 5.97 -1.79
CA LEU A 112 -14.95 5.96 -3.01
C LEU A 112 -13.70 5.16 -2.72
N CYS A 113 -13.25 4.41 -3.71
CA CYS A 113 -12.05 3.58 -3.57
C CYS A 113 -11.17 3.68 -4.80
N GLU A 114 -9.87 3.73 -4.58
CA GLU A 114 -8.86 3.71 -5.64
C GLU A 114 -7.90 2.56 -5.37
N TYR A 115 -7.67 1.71 -6.37
CA TYR A 115 -6.63 0.69 -6.32
C TYR A 115 -5.29 1.31 -6.65
N LEU A 116 -4.27 0.97 -5.87
CA LEU A 116 -2.87 1.29 -6.15
C LEU A 116 -2.12 -0.01 -6.33
N ASN A 117 -1.40 -0.14 -7.43
CA ASN A 117 -0.66 -1.35 -7.75
C ASN A 117 0.83 -1.14 -7.50
N PHE A 118 1.44 -2.10 -6.80
CA PHE A 118 2.84 -2.06 -6.40
C PHE A 118 3.58 -3.26 -6.92
N GLU A 119 4.87 -3.09 -7.11
CA GLU A 119 5.81 -4.19 -7.27
C GLU A 119 6.81 -4.16 -6.11
N ILE A 120 7.12 -5.32 -5.58
CA ILE A 120 8.07 -5.48 -4.49
C ILE A 120 9.17 -6.45 -4.92
N THR A 121 10.42 -6.05 -4.70
CA THR A 121 11.58 -6.92 -4.85
C THR A 121 12.13 -7.23 -3.47
N GLN A 122 12.33 -8.50 -3.14
CA GLN A 122 12.86 -8.92 -1.85
C GLN A 122 14.37 -9.07 -1.92
N LEU A 123 15.09 -8.29 -1.12
CA LEU A 123 16.56 -8.35 -1.03
C LEU A 123 16.97 -8.83 0.37
N CYS A 124 16.37 -9.94 0.80
CA CYS A 124 16.70 -10.68 2.02
C CYS A 124 16.29 -12.13 1.84
N GLU A 125 16.78 -13.00 2.69
CA GLU A 125 16.43 -14.42 2.64
C GLU A 125 15.08 -14.71 3.32
#